data_c42823ab4ee84a153639a1bfefcf8f91
#
_entry.id   c42823ab4ee84a153639a1bfefcf8f91
#
_cell.length_a   1.000
_cell.length_b   1.000
_cell.length_c   1.000
_cell.angle_alpha   90.00
_cell.angle_beta   90.00
_cell.angle_gamma   90.00
#
_symmetry.space_group_name_H-M   'P 1'
#
loop_
_entity.id
_entity.type
_entity.pdbx_description
1 polymer ?
#
loop_
_entity_poly.entity_id
_entity_poly.type
_entity_poly.pdbx_seq_one_letter_code
_entity_poly.pdbx_strand_id
1 'polypeptide(L)'
;MSESEFQAHTTRSAPEASQALLQGLQDQVGFVPNLAATMAESPALLSAFLGLRSAAGCGSLSPVEREVIAIAVATETGCTYCVAAHSTFALKCGAPAAAVEAVRVGRDPEDARLEALARFARAVVRRADVGPPVRRLRGSG
;
A
#
# COMPACT_ATOMS: atom_id res chain seq x y z
N MET A 1 7.10 -21.14 16.31
CA MET A 1 6.47 -20.17 15.39
C MET A 1 7.14 -20.37 14.05
N SER A 2 6.41 -20.85 13.07
CA SER A 2 6.91 -21.04 11.70
C SER A 2 7.32 -19.69 11.14
N GLU A 3 8.60 -19.55 10.79
CA GLU A 3 9.06 -18.44 9.98
C GLU A 3 8.23 -18.43 8.68
N SER A 4 7.90 -17.24 8.19
CA SER A 4 7.15 -17.05 6.95
C SER A 4 7.72 -17.93 5.84
N GLU A 5 6.93 -18.88 5.33
CA GLU A 5 7.32 -19.76 4.23
C GLU A 5 7.53 -19.01 2.90
N PHE A 6 7.22 -17.72 2.86
CA PHE A 6 7.34 -16.89 1.66
C PHE A 6 8.67 -16.13 1.65
N GLN A 7 9.49 -16.47 0.68
CA GLN A 7 10.78 -15.81 0.48
C GLN A 7 10.59 -14.44 -0.21
N ALA A 8 11.32 -13.42 0.26
CA ALA A 8 11.44 -12.17 -0.46
C ALA A 8 12.43 -12.34 -1.64
N HIS A 9 11.92 -12.24 -2.86
CA HIS A 9 12.71 -12.43 -4.08
C HIS A 9 13.41 -11.16 -4.54
N THR A 10 14.53 -11.37 -5.23
CA THR A 10 15.19 -10.36 -6.06
C THR A 10 14.74 -10.51 -7.52
N THR A 11 15.14 -9.56 -8.37
CA THR A 11 14.92 -9.66 -9.82
C THR A 11 15.55 -10.92 -10.44
N ARG A 12 16.50 -11.55 -9.78
CA ARG A 12 17.21 -12.76 -10.26
C ARG A 12 16.77 -14.05 -9.59
N SER A 13 16.30 -13.99 -8.34
CA SER A 13 15.89 -15.19 -7.60
C SER A 13 14.39 -15.51 -7.75
N ALA A 14 13.62 -14.59 -8.30
CA ALA A 14 12.18 -14.79 -8.54
C ALA A 14 11.93 -15.84 -9.63
N PRO A 15 10.75 -16.49 -9.63
CA PRO A 15 10.29 -17.26 -10.77
C PRO A 15 10.41 -16.46 -12.07
N GLU A 16 10.79 -17.12 -13.17
CA GLU A 16 11.11 -16.46 -14.44
C GLU A 16 10.02 -15.46 -14.89
N ALA A 17 8.76 -15.83 -14.77
CA ALA A 17 7.64 -14.96 -15.15
C ALA A 17 7.47 -13.73 -14.25
N SER A 18 8.06 -13.71 -13.05
CA SER A 18 8.06 -12.56 -12.13
C SER A 18 9.26 -11.64 -12.33
N GLN A 19 10.35 -12.11 -12.93
CA GLN A 19 11.61 -11.35 -13.02
C GLN A 19 11.44 -10.04 -13.77
N ALA A 20 10.80 -10.07 -14.94
CA ALA A 20 10.53 -8.87 -15.74
C ALA A 20 9.62 -7.87 -15.02
N LEU A 21 8.65 -8.35 -14.25
CA LEU A 21 7.75 -7.51 -13.46
C LEU A 21 8.50 -6.80 -12.32
N LEU A 22 9.36 -7.52 -11.61
CA LEU A 22 10.20 -6.94 -10.56
C LEU A 22 11.23 -5.95 -11.13
N GLN A 23 11.83 -6.26 -12.29
CA GLN A 23 12.77 -5.36 -12.95
C GLN A 23 12.06 -4.05 -13.35
N GLY A 24 10.90 -4.12 -13.98
CA GLY A 24 10.12 -2.92 -14.32
C GLY A 24 9.76 -2.07 -13.11
N LEU A 25 9.43 -2.71 -11.98
CA LEU A 25 9.15 -2.00 -10.73
C LEU A 25 10.41 -1.35 -10.16
N GLN A 26 11.55 -2.05 -10.18
CA GLN A 26 12.84 -1.50 -9.76
C GLN A 26 13.25 -0.28 -10.60
N ASP A 27 13.03 -0.33 -11.90
CA ASP A 27 13.35 0.78 -12.81
C ASP A 27 12.49 2.01 -12.52
N GLN A 28 11.23 1.81 -12.13
CA GLN A 28 10.30 2.90 -11.81
C GLN A 28 10.56 3.57 -10.45
N VAL A 29 10.83 2.76 -9.41
CA VAL A 29 10.91 3.28 -8.02
C VAL A 29 12.33 3.28 -7.44
N GLY A 30 13.28 2.66 -8.13
CA GLY A 30 14.71 2.61 -7.75
C GLY A 30 15.08 1.42 -6.84
N PHE A 31 14.12 0.61 -6.43
CA PHE A 31 14.32 -0.60 -5.62
C PHE A 31 13.14 -1.57 -5.77
N VAL A 32 13.30 -2.81 -5.30
CA VAL A 32 12.20 -3.77 -5.20
C VAL A 32 11.57 -3.66 -3.81
N PRO A 33 10.32 -3.18 -3.68
CA PRO A 33 9.64 -3.16 -2.39
C PRO A 33 9.43 -4.58 -1.83
N ASN A 34 9.63 -4.78 -0.53
CA ASN A 34 9.50 -6.10 0.10
C ASN A 34 8.15 -6.77 -0.18
N LEU A 35 7.06 -6.02 -0.22
CA LEU A 35 5.74 -6.54 -0.58
C LEU A 35 5.73 -7.18 -1.97
N ALA A 36 6.29 -6.50 -2.97
CA ALA A 36 6.39 -7.02 -4.34
C ALA A 36 7.37 -8.20 -4.41
N ALA A 37 8.48 -8.13 -3.66
CA ALA A 37 9.45 -9.20 -3.54
C ALA A 37 8.81 -10.50 -3.03
N THR A 38 7.94 -10.40 -2.02
CA THR A 38 7.20 -11.55 -1.48
C THR A 38 6.10 -12.03 -2.43
N MET A 39 5.36 -11.11 -3.07
CA MET A 39 4.34 -11.47 -4.07
C MET A 39 4.92 -12.15 -5.31
N ALA A 40 6.20 -11.95 -5.59
CA ALA A 40 6.88 -12.52 -6.76
C ALA A 40 6.93 -14.06 -6.75
N GLU A 41 6.71 -14.71 -5.61
CA GLU A 41 6.51 -16.17 -5.53
C GLU A 41 5.36 -16.63 -6.45
N SER A 42 4.32 -15.81 -6.59
CA SER A 42 3.23 -16.03 -7.53
C SER A 42 3.23 -14.94 -8.62
N PRO A 43 3.66 -15.25 -9.84
CA PRO A 43 3.61 -14.30 -10.96
C PRO A 43 2.22 -13.72 -11.22
N ALA A 44 1.17 -14.53 -11.04
CA ALA A 44 -0.21 -14.10 -11.19
C ALA A 44 -0.60 -13.05 -10.13
N LEU A 45 -0.22 -13.25 -8.86
CA LEU A 45 -0.47 -12.30 -7.78
C LEU A 45 0.26 -10.98 -8.02
N LEU A 46 1.55 -11.05 -8.35
CA LEU A 46 2.36 -9.86 -8.63
C LEU A 46 1.79 -9.07 -9.82
N SER A 47 1.43 -9.76 -10.91
CA SER A 47 0.82 -9.14 -12.10
C SER A 47 -0.51 -8.46 -11.76
N ALA A 48 -1.39 -9.11 -11.01
CA ALA A 48 -2.67 -8.54 -10.59
C ALA A 48 -2.49 -7.31 -9.71
N PHE A 49 -1.55 -7.35 -8.75
CA PHE A 49 -1.22 -6.22 -7.89
C PHE A 49 -0.71 -5.02 -8.68
N LEU A 50 0.24 -5.23 -9.59
CA LEU A 50 0.78 -4.16 -10.44
C LEU A 50 -0.27 -3.60 -11.39
N GLY A 51 -1.14 -4.46 -11.94
CA GLY A 51 -2.27 -4.06 -12.78
C GLY A 51 -3.26 -3.18 -12.04
N LEU A 52 -3.62 -3.55 -10.79
CA LEU A 52 -4.49 -2.74 -9.94
C LEU A 52 -3.87 -1.36 -9.63
N ARG A 53 -2.58 -1.33 -9.29
CA ARG A 53 -1.86 -0.06 -9.07
C ARG A 53 -1.86 0.83 -10.31
N SER A 54 -1.63 0.24 -11.48
CA SER A 54 -1.65 0.95 -12.76
C SER A 54 -3.05 1.53 -13.04
N ALA A 55 -4.09 0.72 -12.89
CA ALA A 55 -5.48 1.15 -13.08
C ALA A 55 -5.87 2.29 -12.11
N ALA A 56 -5.50 2.19 -10.84
CA ALA A 56 -5.70 3.26 -9.86
C ALA A 56 -4.95 4.55 -10.26
N GLY A 57 -3.81 4.42 -10.94
CA GLY A 57 -3.05 5.54 -11.49
C GLY A 57 -3.77 6.32 -12.59
N CYS A 58 -4.73 5.70 -13.28
CA CYS A 58 -5.52 6.34 -14.34
C CYS A 58 -6.73 7.13 -13.80
N GLY A 59 -6.99 7.10 -12.50
CA GLY A 59 -8.07 7.85 -11.87
C GLY A 59 -7.80 9.37 -11.79
N SER A 60 -8.79 10.12 -11.34
CA SER A 60 -8.74 11.59 -11.25
C SER A 60 -7.88 12.13 -10.10
N LEU A 61 -7.43 11.27 -9.18
CA LEU A 61 -6.58 11.66 -8.05
C LEU A 61 -5.12 11.82 -8.50
N SER A 62 -4.49 12.91 -8.07
CA SER A 62 -3.06 13.12 -8.28
C SER A 62 -2.21 12.07 -7.56
N PRO A 63 -0.93 11.86 -7.94
CA PRO A 63 -0.03 10.97 -7.21
C PRO A 63 0.06 11.30 -5.71
N VAL A 64 0.16 12.59 -5.35
CA VAL A 64 0.20 13.04 -3.95
C VAL A 64 -1.08 12.67 -3.21
N GLU A 65 -2.25 12.91 -3.80
CA GLU A 65 -3.54 12.59 -3.20
C GLU A 65 -3.69 11.08 -2.93
N ARG A 66 -3.28 10.25 -3.88
CA ARG A 66 -3.30 8.79 -3.69
C ARG A 66 -2.42 8.33 -2.54
N GLU A 67 -1.22 8.89 -2.43
CA GLU A 67 -0.31 8.51 -1.34
C GLU A 67 -0.81 9.03 0.02
N VAL A 68 -1.38 10.21 0.10
CA VAL A 68 -2.01 10.74 1.33
C VAL A 68 -3.16 9.86 1.79
N ILE A 69 -4.01 9.41 0.88
CA ILE A 69 -5.08 8.44 1.17
C ILE A 69 -4.48 7.13 1.71
N ALA A 70 -3.45 6.61 1.05
CA ALA A 70 -2.81 5.36 1.46
C ALA A 70 -2.17 5.47 2.86
N ILE A 71 -1.52 6.60 3.19
CA ILE A 71 -0.98 6.84 4.53
C ILE A 71 -2.11 6.89 5.56
N ALA A 72 -3.21 7.59 5.25
CA ALA A 72 -4.36 7.69 6.15
C ALA A 72 -4.98 6.32 6.46
N VAL A 73 -5.17 5.48 5.44
CA VAL A 73 -5.62 4.09 5.60
C VAL A 73 -4.63 3.28 6.43
N ALA A 74 -3.33 3.36 6.10
CA ALA A 74 -2.29 2.62 6.79
C ALA A 74 -2.20 2.98 8.28
N THR A 75 -2.39 4.26 8.62
CA THR A 75 -2.40 4.74 9.99
C THR A 75 -3.60 4.18 10.77
N GLU A 76 -4.81 4.19 10.18
CA GLU A 76 -6.01 3.64 10.81
C GLU A 76 -5.91 2.12 11.02
N THR A 77 -5.27 1.42 10.10
CA THR A 77 -5.11 -0.06 10.17
C THR A 77 -3.89 -0.49 10.99
N GLY A 78 -3.06 0.44 11.47
CA GLY A 78 -1.85 0.14 12.23
C GLY A 78 -0.72 -0.52 11.40
N CYS A 79 -0.75 -0.41 10.08
CA CYS A 79 0.28 -0.98 9.20
C CYS A 79 1.53 -0.10 9.13
N THR A 80 2.49 -0.31 10.02
CA THR A 80 3.73 0.50 10.08
C THR A 80 4.57 0.44 8.81
N TYR A 81 4.63 -0.73 8.15
CA TYR A 81 5.29 -0.89 6.86
C TYR A 81 4.62 0.00 5.78
N CYS A 82 3.29 -0.04 5.71
CA CYS A 82 2.53 0.75 4.74
C CYS A 82 2.71 2.26 4.97
N VAL A 83 2.69 2.70 6.24
CA VAL A 83 2.95 4.11 6.58
C VAL A 83 4.33 4.53 6.09
N ALA A 84 5.38 3.75 6.33
CA ALA A 84 6.73 4.07 5.90
C ALA A 84 6.85 4.10 4.36
N ALA A 85 6.33 3.08 3.68
CA ALA A 85 6.39 2.96 2.22
C ALA A 85 5.66 4.11 1.52
N HIS A 86 4.40 4.35 1.89
CA HIS A 86 3.59 5.41 1.26
C HIS A 86 4.08 6.80 1.61
N SER A 87 4.64 7.03 2.80
CA SER A 87 5.30 8.30 3.13
C SER A 87 6.51 8.57 2.23
N THR A 88 7.32 7.56 1.96
CA THR A 88 8.46 7.67 1.03
C THR A 88 7.98 7.98 -0.38
N PHE A 89 6.94 7.30 -0.86
CA PHE A 89 6.38 7.57 -2.19
C PHE A 89 5.72 8.95 -2.27
N ALA A 90 5.00 9.38 -1.24
CA ALA A 90 4.41 10.72 -1.18
C ALA A 90 5.47 11.82 -1.35
N LEU A 91 6.58 11.73 -0.61
CA LEU A 91 7.70 12.67 -0.73
C LEU A 91 8.34 12.64 -2.12
N LYS A 92 8.52 11.46 -2.72
CA LYS A 92 9.03 11.31 -4.09
C LYS A 92 8.07 11.92 -5.13
N CYS A 93 6.76 11.90 -4.87
CA CYS A 93 5.75 12.53 -5.72
C CYS A 93 5.62 14.06 -5.50
N GLY A 94 6.42 14.64 -4.60
CA GLY A 94 6.42 16.07 -4.31
C GLY A 94 5.40 16.52 -3.27
N ALA A 95 4.89 15.59 -2.42
CA ALA A 95 4.02 15.97 -1.32
C ALA A 95 4.76 16.88 -0.31
N PRO A 96 4.11 17.92 0.24
CA PRO A 96 4.70 18.73 1.30
C PRO A 96 5.05 17.87 2.51
N ALA A 97 6.29 17.95 3.00
CA ALA A 97 6.75 17.14 4.15
C ALA A 97 5.86 17.30 5.39
N ALA A 98 5.38 18.52 5.65
CA ALA A 98 4.47 18.81 6.74
C ALA A 98 3.12 18.06 6.60
N ALA A 99 2.59 17.94 5.38
CA ALA A 99 1.36 17.20 5.12
C ALA A 99 1.57 15.69 5.35
N VAL A 100 2.69 15.14 4.86
CA VAL A 100 3.05 13.72 5.07
C VAL A 100 3.18 13.42 6.56
N GLU A 101 3.90 14.29 7.31
CA GLU A 101 4.08 14.09 8.75
C GLU A 101 2.76 14.20 9.53
N ALA A 102 1.89 15.14 9.19
CA ALA A 102 0.58 15.26 9.81
C ALA A 102 -0.22 13.96 9.66
N VAL A 103 -0.33 13.43 8.44
CA VAL A 103 -1.12 12.22 8.18
C VAL A 103 -0.51 10.98 8.83
N ARG A 104 0.83 10.87 8.86
CA ARG A 104 1.55 9.77 9.53
C ARG A 104 1.23 9.64 11.01
N VAL A 105 1.04 10.76 11.70
CA VAL A 105 0.72 10.78 13.14
C VAL A 105 -0.78 10.89 13.40
N GLY A 106 -1.62 10.63 12.40
CA GLY A 106 -3.07 10.63 12.52
C GLY A 106 -3.71 12.02 12.59
N ARG A 107 -2.95 13.08 12.32
CA ARG A 107 -3.46 14.46 12.26
C ARG A 107 -3.92 14.81 10.84
N ASP A 108 -4.69 15.88 10.73
CA ASP A 108 -5.12 16.43 9.44
C ASP A 108 -4.03 17.37 8.87
N PRO A 109 -3.74 17.30 7.56
CA PRO A 109 -2.86 18.25 6.89
C PRO A 109 -3.54 19.61 6.73
N GLU A 110 -2.76 20.69 6.57
CA GLU A 110 -3.28 22.05 6.41
C GLU A 110 -3.99 22.29 5.06
N ASP A 111 -3.60 21.55 4.02
CA ASP A 111 -4.25 21.64 2.71
C ASP A 111 -5.66 21.04 2.81
N ALA A 112 -6.68 21.86 2.53
CA ALA A 112 -8.08 21.50 2.70
C ALA A 112 -8.51 20.30 1.83
N ARG A 113 -7.92 20.14 0.64
CA ARG A 113 -8.22 19.00 -0.22
C ARG A 113 -7.60 17.71 0.30
N LEU A 114 -6.35 17.76 0.73
CA LEU A 114 -5.67 16.61 1.34
C LEU A 114 -6.32 16.24 2.68
N GLU A 115 -6.74 17.24 3.47
CA GLU A 115 -7.53 17.03 4.69
C GLU A 115 -8.82 16.25 4.40
N ALA A 116 -9.62 16.73 3.45
CA ALA A 116 -10.88 16.10 3.09
C ALA A 116 -10.68 14.64 2.64
N LEU A 117 -9.67 14.37 1.83
CA LEU A 117 -9.33 13.01 1.37
C LEU A 117 -8.87 12.11 2.51
N ALA A 118 -7.99 12.60 3.39
CA ALA A 118 -7.51 11.82 4.54
C ALA A 118 -8.65 11.49 5.51
N ARG A 119 -9.51 12.47 5.81
CA ARG A 119 -10.70 12.27 6.69
C ARG A 119 -11.69 11.29 6.09
N PHE A 120 -11.96 11.40 4.79
CA PHE A 120 -12.83 10.46 4.09
C PHE A 120 -12.28 9.04 4.14
N ALA A 121 -10.99 8.85 3.83
CA ALA A 121 -10.33 7.55 3.87
C ALA A 121 -10.41 6.90 5.27
N ARG A 122 -10.10 7.66 6.32
CA ARG A 122 -10.22 7.20 7.70
C ARG A 122 -11.67 6.82 8.05
N ALA A 123 -12.64 7.62 7.63
CA ALA A 123 -14.07 7.35 7.90
C ALA A 123 -14.54 6.05 7.22
N VAL A 124 -14.06 5.76 6.01
CA VAL A 124 -14.36 4.50 5.30
C VAL A 124 -13.77 3.31 6.06
N VAL A 125 -12.51 3.38 6.49
CA VAL A 125 -11.85 2.30 7.24
C VAL A 125 -12.58 2.03 8.55
N ARG A 126 -12.87 3.07 9.33
CA ARG A 126 -13.61 2.94 10.61
C ARG A 126 -15.00 2.33 10.45
N ARG A 127 -15.70 2.64 9.35
CA ARG A 127 -17.02 2.04 9.06
C ARG A 127 -16.92 0.59 8.60
N ALA A 128 -15.87 0.23 7.87
CA ALA A 128 -15.62 -1.16 7.47
C ALA A 128 -15.37 -2.06 8.69
N ASP A 129 -14.79 -1.51 9.75
CA ASP A 129 -14.47 -2.22 11.00
C ASP A 129 -15.72 -2.46 11.90
N VAL A 130 -16.85 -1.77 11.63
CA VAL A 130 -18.13 -1.94 12.35
C VAL A 130 -19.07 -2.95 11.68
N GLY A 131 -18.58 -3.75 10.73
CA GLY A 131 -19.34 -4.87 10.17
C GLY A 131 -19.70 -5.88 11.25
N PRO A 132 -20.83 -6.62 11.12
CA PRO A 132 -21.20 -7.65 12.08
C PRO A 132 -20.02 -8.61 12.25
N PRO A 133 -19.73 -9.09 13.50
CA PRO A 133 -18.60 -9.98 13.73
C PRO A 133 -18.70 -11.17 12.78
N VAL A 134 -17.67 -11.36 11.96
CA VAL A 134 -17.61 -12.50 11.05
C VAL A 134 -17.72 -13.76 11.92
N ARG A 135 -18.89 -14.41 11.84
CA ARG A 135 -19.17 -15.63 12.56
C ARG A 135 -18.13 -16.66 12.09
N ARG A 136 -17.13 -16.93 12.91
CA ARG A 136 -16.18 -18.02 12.64
C ARG A 136 -17.02 -19.27 12.41
N LEU A 137 -17.01 -19.78 11.18
CA LEU A 137 -17.54 -21.09 10.90
C LEU A 137 -16.67 -22.06 11.71
N ARG A 138 -17.19 -22.52 12.84
CA ARG A 138 -16.60 -23.65 13.55
C ARG A 138 -16.75 -24.82 12.61
N GLY A 139 -15.63 -25.33 12.09
CA GLY A 139 -15.62 -26.60 11.42
C GLY A 139 -16.20 -27.63 12.38
N SER A 140 -17.34 -28.20 12.03
CA SER A 140 -17.84 -29.42 12.62
C SER A 140 -16.86 -30.52 12.25
N GLY A 141 -16.15 -31.05 13.29
CA GLY A 141 -15.29 -32.20 13.20
C GLY A 141 -16.03 -33.46 12.78
#